data_e605c5e537b7883d912fb8af33e28c64
#
_entry.id   e605c5e537b7883d912fb8af33e28c64
#
_cell.length_a   1.000
_cell.length_b   1.000
_cell.length_c   1.000
_cell.angle_alpha   90.00
_cell.angle_beta   90.00
_cell.angle_gamma   90.00
#
_symmetry.space_group_name_H-M   'P 1'
#
loop_
_entity.id
_entity.type
_entity.pdbx_description
1 polymer ?
#
loop_
_entity_poly.entity_id
_entity_poly.type
_entity_poly.pdbx_seq_one_letter_code
_entity_poly.pdbx_strand_id
1 'polypeptide(L)'
;RRTGKTPVLNSDFTVKNGTSLESEYDIEFFKDVNEAYEQKPDLVVIATPTSDHAESIIKAAKNKANILVEKPGAMNIKQAHNVVSAVKDNKVGFFISYQRRFHPLIVRLRSVLDSHKIGKLMSVRVAVSSYVPDWHPYEDFHDLYACRSDLGGGVLRTESHEIDMIALLFGLPEQI
;
A
#
# COMPACT_ATOMS: atom_id res chain seq x y z
N ARG A 1 -0.46 4.11 13.86
CA ARG A 1 0.19 5.43 14.05
C ARG A 1 0.91 5.48 15.39
N ARG A 2 2.09 6.12 15.40
CA ARG A 2 2.91 6.25 16.63
C ARG A 2 2.25 7.05 17.75
N THR A 3 1.24 7.84 17.48
CA THR A 3 0.59 8.74 18.45
C THR A 3 -0.69 8.19 19.06
N GLY A 4 -1.15 7.01 18.66
CA GLY A 4 -2.35 6.36 19.22
C GLY A 4 -3.67 7.10 18.99
N LYS A 5 -3.68 8.20 18.23
CA LYS A 5 -4.90 8.93 17.87
C LYS A 5 -4.91 9.19 16.37
N THR A 6 -5.73 8.45 15.67
CA THR A 6 -6.02 8.73 14.26
C THR A 6 -7.18 9.73 14.22
N PRO A 7 -7.00 10.93 13.61
CA PRO A 7 -8.08 11.88 13.51
C PRO A 7 -9.17 11.34 12.58
N VAL A 8 -10.41 11.56 12.92
CA VAL A 8 -11.53 11.46 11.98
C VAL A 8 -11.53 12.76 11.17
N LEU A 9 -11.63 12.65 9.85
CA LEU A 9 -11.62 13.82 8.97
C LEU A 9 -13.02 14.08 8.43
N ASN A 10 -13.34 15.36 8.26
CA ASN A 10 -14.47 15.80 7.46
C ASN A 10 -14.18 15.61 5.95
N SER A 11 -15.18 15.78 5.11
CA SER A 11 -15.04 15.65 3.66
C SER A 11 -14.08 16.67 3.02
N ASP A 12 -13.82 17.76 3.69
CA ASP A 12 -12.86 18.81 3.31
C ASP A 12 -11.45 18.60 3.89
N PHE A 13 -11.18 17.41 4.47
CA PHE A 13 -9.92 17.04 5.13
C PHE A 13 -9.60 17.82 6.42
N THR A 14 -10.52 18.61 6.94
CA THR A 14 -10.36 19.18 8.28
C THR A 14 -10.58 18.13 9.36
N VAL A 15 -9.95 18.30 10.53
CA VAL A 15 -10.09 17.35 11.65
C VAL A 15 -11.47 17.51 12.30
N LYS A 16 -12.21 16.40 12.41
CA LYS A 16 -13.47 16.34 13.16
C LYS A 16 -13.16 16.28 14.66
N ASN A 17 -13.44 17.38 15.37
CA ASN A 17 -13.16 17.47 16.80
C ASN A 17 -14.16 16.64 17.62
N GLY A 18 -13.70 16.17 18.79
CA GLY A 18 -14.57 15.52 19.78
C GLY A 18 -14.91 14.05 19.50
N THR A 19 -14.30 13.43 18.49
CA THR A 19 -14.50 12.01 18.17
C THR A 19 -13.18 11.31 17.87
N SER A 20 -13.20 9.97 17.90
CA SER A 20 -12.10 9.08 17.47
C SER A 20 -12.65 8.04 16.49
N LEU A 21 -11.77 7.35 15.76
CA LEU A 21 -12.20 6.27 14.87
C LEU A 21 -12.97 5.19 15.63
N GLU A 22 -12.50 4.84 16.82
CA GLU A 22 -13.11 3.82 17.67
C GLU A 22 -14.55 4.19 18.02
N SER A 23 -14.77 5.45 18.43
CA SER A 23 -16.11 5.91 18.82
C SER A 23 -17.03 6.21 17.63
N GLU A 24 -16.48 6.65 16.50
CA GLU A 24 -17.28 6.99 15.32
C GLU A 24 -17.78 5.75 14.57
N TYR A 25 -16.98 4.68 14.58
CA TYR A 25 -17.27 3.48 13.79
C TYR A 25 -17.48 2.22 14.63
N ASP A 26 -17.54 2.34 15.96
CA ASP A 26 -17.67 1.21 16.89
C ASP A 26 -16.60 0.12 16.66
N ILE A 27 -15.33 0.57 16.57
CA ILE A 27 -14.19 -0.30 16.27
C ILE A 27 -13.55 -0.74 17.59
N GLU A 28 -13.37 -2.04 17.76
CA GLU A 28 -12.56 -2.58 18.85
C GLU A 28 -11.08 -2.25 18.61
N PHE A 29 -10.44 -1.70 19.64
CA PHE A 29 -9.04 -1.27 19.58
C PHE A 29 -8.17 -2.14 20.48
N PHE A 30 -7.14 -2.73 19.89
CA PHE A 30 -6.13 -3.52 20.59
C PHE A 30 -4.82 -2.75 20.67
N LYS A 31 -4.23 -2.68 21.89
CA LYS A 31 -2.89 -2.10 22.07
C LYS A 31 -1.79 -3.08 21.67
N ASP A 32 -2.00 -4.36 21.93
CA ASP A 32 -1.13 -5.45 21.51
C ASP A 32 -1.75 -6.16 20.30
N VAL A 33 -1.00 -6.22 19.23
CA VAL A 33 -1.41 -6.93 18.02
C VAL A 33 -1.63 -8.44 18.24
N ASN A 34 -1.01 -9.04 19.26
CA ASN A 34 -1.24 -10.45 19.60
C ASN A 34 -2.68 -10.67 20.09
N GLU A 35 -3.22 -9.76 20.90
CA GLU A 35 -4.62 -9.80 21.36
C GLU A 35 -5.57 -9.75 20.16
N ALA A 36 -5.27 -8.92 19.15
CA ALA A 36 -6.05 -8.88 17.92
C ALA A 36 -6.01 -10.22 17.14
N TYR A 37 -4.86 -10.91 17.12
CA TYR A 37 -4.75 -12.23 16.47
C TYR A 37 -5.46 -13.35 17.24
N GLU A 38 -5.68 -13.22 18.56
CA GLU A 38 -6.49 -14.15 19.35
C GLU A 38 -7.95 -14.19 18.86
N GLN A 39 -8.43 -13.11 18.26
CA GLN A 39 -9.75 -13.04 17.62
C GLN A 39 -9.83 -13.83 16.30
N LYS A 40 -8.69 -14.40 15.81
CA LYS A 40 -8.58 -15.20 14.57
C LYS A 40 -9.19 -14.49 13.35
N PRO A 41 -8.69 -13.31 12.99
CA PRO A 41 -9.22 -12.58 11.83
C PRO A 41 -9.01 -13.36 10.53
N ASP A 42 -10.01 -13.39 9.67
CA ASP A 42 -9.92 -13.99 8.33
C ASP A 42 -9.06 -13.16 7.37
N LEU A 43 -9.01 -11.85 7.58
CA LEU A 43 -8.27 -10.88 6.78
C LEU A 43 -7.58 -9.85 7.68
N VAL A 44 -6.32 -9.58 7.38
CA VAL A 44 -5.55 -8.49 7.99
C VAL A 44 -5.21 -7.46 6.92
N VAL A 45 -5.60 -6.21 7.17
CA VAL A 45 -5.22 -5.06 6.34
C VAL A 45 -4.02 -4.37 6.99
N ILE A 46 -2.89 -4.31 6.26
CA ILE A 46 -1.65 -3.70 6.74
C ILE A 46 -1.48 -2.34 6.05
N ALA A 47 -1.67 -1.27 6.83
CA ALA A 47 -1.54 0.12 6.38
C ALA A 47 -0.55 0.90 7.27
N THR A 48 0.49 0.23 7.71
CA THR A 48 1.61 0.79 8.47
C THR A 48 2.62 1.48 7.52
N PRO A 49 3.65 2.17 8.03
CA PRO A 49 4.79 2.53 7.21
C PRO A 49 5.45 1.32 6.55
N THR A 50 6.04 1.50 5.38
CA THR A 50 6.65 0.41 4.59
C THR A 50 7.71 -0.39 5.35
N SER A 51 8.42 0.28 6.29
CA SER A 51 9.40 -0.38 7.18
C SER A 51 8.83 -1.57 7.93
N ASP A 52 7.56 -1.53 8.27
CA ASP A 52 6.90 -2.51 9.14
C ASP A 52 6.14 -3.59 8.36
N HIS A 53 6.01 -3.42 7.02
CA HIS A 53 5.21 -4.32 6.17
C HIS A 53 5.67 -5.77 6.26
N ALA A 54 6.96 -6.03 6.03
CA ALA A 54 7.46 -7.41 5.94
C ALA A 54 7.23 -8.20 7.23
N GLU A 55 7.49 -7.60 8.38
CA GLU A 55 7.27 -8.23 9.69
C GLU A 55 5.77 -8.47 9.93
N SER A 56 4.94 -7.48 9.65
CA SER A 56 3.49 -7.56 9.81
C SER A 56 2.88 -8.64 8.91
N ILE A 57 3.33 -8.73 7.64
CA ILE A 57 2.88 -9.76 6.69
C ILE A 57 3.25 -11.16 7.20
N ILE A 58 4.51 -11.36 7.62
CA ILE A 58 4.98 -12.65 8.12
C ILE A 58 4.19 -13.06 9.36
N LYS A 59 3.91 -12.10 10.25
CA LYS A 59 3.11 -12.35 11.46
C LYS A 59 1.67 -12.74 11.09
N ALA A 60 1.02 -12.03 10.18
CA ALA A 60 -0.33 -12.34 9.70
C ALA A 60 -0.39 -13.73 9.05
N ALA A 61 0.58 -14.06 8.19
CA ALA A 61 0.68 -15.36 7.55
C ALA A 61 0.80 -16.50 8.57
N LYS A 62 1.65 -16.36 9.59
CA LYS A 62 1.79 -17.35 10.68
C LYS A 62 0.49 -17.56 11.46
N ASN A 63 -0.33 -16.51 11.59
CA ASN A 63 -1.65 -16.58 12.22
C ASN A 63 -2.76 -17.03 11.25
N LYS A 64 -2.40 -17.48 10.03
CA LYS A 64 -3.32 -18.02 9.01
C LYS A 64 -4.35 -17.02 8.49
N ALA A 65 -4.14 -15.74 8.68
CA ALA A 65 -4.98 -14.69 8.12
C ALA A 65 -4.61 -14.39 6.66
N ASN A 66 -5.59 -14.12 5.81
CA ASN A 66 -5.35 -13.53 4.51
C ASN A 66 -4.85 -12.09 4.66
N ILE A 67 -4.13 -11.57 3.68
CA ILE A 67 -3.39 -10.33 3.83
C ILE A 67 -3.66 -9.38 2.66
N LEU A 68 -4.08 -8.17 2.99
CA LEU A 68 -4.05 -7.02 2.11
C LEU A 68 -3.07 -6.01 2.68
N VAL A 69 -2.00 -5.69 1.96
CA VAL A 69 -0.98 -4.73 2.43
C VAL A 69 -0.88 -3.53 1.50
N GLU A 70 -0.66 -2.36 2.08
CA GLU A 70 -0.32 -1.16 1.31
C GLU A 70 1.01 -1.33 0.56
N LYS A 71 1.10 -0.60 -0.55
CA LYS A 71 2.30 -0.60 -1.41
C LYS A 71 3.44 0.24 -0.78
N PRO A 72 4.71 -0.12 -1.08
CA PRO A 72 5.16 -1.40 -1.62
C PRO A 72 5.13 -2.49 -0.53
N GLY A 73 5.05 -3.75 -0.93
CA GLY A 73 4.93 -4.87 0.02
C GLY A 73 6.18 -5.15 0.86
N ALA A 74 7.33 -4.54 0.53
CA ALA A 74 8.59 -4.71 1.26
C ALA A 74 9.56 -3.57 0.94
N MET A 75 10.56 -3.37 1.82
CA MET A 75 11.63 -2.36 1.67
C MET A 75 12.71 -2.75 0.65
N ASN A 76 12.95 -4.04 0.47
CA ASN A 76 14.03 -4.58 -0.35
C ASN A 76 13.75 -6.04 -0.77
N ILE A 77 14.56 -6.53 -1.69
CA ILE A 77 14.43 -7.87 -2.27
C ILE A 77 14.51 -8.97 -1.20
N LYS A 78 15.41 -8.87 -0.22
CA LYS A 78 15.54 -9.86 0.85
C LYS A 78 14.24 -9.98 1.66
N GLN A 79 13.66 -8.85 2.05
CA GLN A 79 12.35 -8.84 2.73
C GLN A 79 11.25 -9.42 1.84
N ALA A 80 11.23 -9.08 0.54
CA ALA A 80 10.26 -9.61 -0.40
C ALA A 80 10.32 -11.13 -0.50
N HIS A 81 11.51 -11.72 -0.57
CA HIS A 81 11.69 -13.18 -0.55
C HIS A 81 11.16 -13.81 0.74
N ASN A 82 11.46 -13.23 1.91
CA ASN A 82 10.96 -13.73 3.18
C ASN A 82 9.42 -13.68 3.26
N VAL A 83 8.82 -12.61 2.76
CA VAL A 83 7.37 -12.45 2.66
C VAL A 83 6.76 -13.54 1.79
N VAL A 84 7.29 -13.72 0.57
CA VAL A 84 6.79 -14.73 -0.37
C VAL A 84 6.88 -16.14 0.22
N SER A 85 8.00 -16.48 0.87
CA SER A 85 8.15 -17.77 1.55
C SER A 85 7.10 -17.93 2.66
N ALA A 86 6.96 -16.96 3.55
CA ALA A 86 6.01 -17.02 4.65
C ALA A 86 4.55 -17.19 4.17
N VAL A 87 4.16 -16.47 3.13
CA VAL A 87 2.81 -16.55 2.53
C VAL A 87 2.58 -17.94 1.94
N LYS A 88 3.54 -18.46 1.15
CA LYS A 88 3.45 -19.79 0.53
C LYS A 88 3.39 -20.91 1.57
N ASP A 89 4.28 -20.89 2.55
CA ASP A 89 4.39 -21.92 3.59
C ASP A 89 3.10 -21.99 4.45
N ASN A 90 2.46 -20.86 4.65
CA ASN A 90 1.24 -20.76 5.44
C ASN A 90 -0.04 -20.90 4.60
N LYS A 91 0.06 -20.90 3.26
CA LYS A 91 -1.05 -21.07 2.28
C LYS A 91 -2.15 -20.03 2.48
N VAL A 92 -1.81 -18.79 2.70
CA VAL A 92 -2.75 -17.67 2.87
C VAL A 92 -2.85 -16.83 1.61
N GLY A 93 -4.00 -16.17 1.41
CA GLY A 93 -4.17 -15.16 0.35
C GLY A 93 -3.31 -13.94 0.64
N PHE A 94 -2.67 -13.38 -0.41
CA PHE A 94 -1.79 -12.23 -0.27
C PHE A 94 -1.96 -11.27 -1.44
N PHE A 95 -2.27 -10.01 -1.13
CA PHE A 95 -2.45 -8.94 -2.10
C PHE A 95 -1.72 -7.68 -1.65
N ILE A 96 -1.05 -7.04 -2.61
CA ILE A 96 -0.50 -5.69 -2.43
C ILE A 96 -1.47 -4.70 -3.07
N SER A 97 -1.76 -3.61 -2.37
CA SER A 97 -2.76 -2.60 -2.74
C SER A 97 -2.30 -1.73 -3.93
N TYR A 98 -2.12 -2.36 -5.10
CA TYR A 98 -1.93 -1.65 -6.35
C TYR A 98 -3.29 -1.34 -7.00
N GLN A 99 -4.12 -0.56 -6.30
CA GLN A 99 -5.51 -0.29 -6.68
C GLN A 99 -5.66 0.42 -8.03
N ARG A 100 -4.64 1.15 -8.50
CA ARG A 100 -4.66 1.80 -9.83
C ARG A 100 -4.83 0.81 -10.97
N ARG A 101 -4.46 -0.47 -10.79
CA ARG A 101 -4.72 -1.55 -11.76
C ARG A 101 -6.20 -1.68 -12.12
N PHE A 102 -7.10 -1.36 -11.19
CA PHE A 102 -8.55 -1.46 -11.34
C PHE A 102 -9.21 -0.15 -11.74
N HIS A 103 -8.43 0.92 -11.95
CA HIS A 103 -8.96 2.19 -12.38
C HIS A 103 -9.55 2.05 -13.81
N PRO A 104 -10.79 2.50 -14.07
CA PRO A 104 -11.46 2.29 -15.36
C PRO A 104 -10.65 2.73 -16.58
N LEU A 105 -9.89 3.83 -16.46
CA LEU A 105 -9.02 4.30 -17.56
C LEU A 105 -7.84 3.36 -17.80
N ILE A 106 -7.27 2.74 -16.77
CA ILE A 106 -6.17 1.76 -16.92
C ILE A 106 -6.69 0.47 -17.55
N VAL A 107 -7.85 -0.01 -17.11
CA VAL A 107 -8.53 -1.16 -17.71
C VAL A 107 -8.82 -0.88 -19.20
N ARG A 108 -9.31 0.32 -19.52
CA ARG A 108 -9.57 0.72 -20.90
C ARG A 108 -8.29 0.84 -21.72
N LEU A 109 -7.23 1.45 -21.19
CA LEU A 109 -5.93 1.56 -21.84
C LEU A 109 -5.38 0.19 -22.20
N ARG A 110 -5.42 -0.76 -21.25
CA ARG A 110 -5.02 -2.14 -21.49
C ARG A 110 -5.79 -2.77 -22.65
N SER A 111 -7.12 -2.64 -22.66
CA SER A 111 -7.95 -3.13 -23.76
C SER A 111 -7.58 -2.53 -25.13
N VAL A 112 -7.19 -1.24 -25.18
CA VAL A 112 -6.74 -0.59 -26.42
C VAL A 112 -5.39 -1.15 -26.89
N LEU A 113 -4.45 -1.34 -25.96
CA LEU A 113 -3.14 -1.94 -26.24
C LEU A 113 -3.28 -3.38 -26.75
N ASP A 114 -4.03 -4.21 -26.02
CA ASP A 114 -4.26 -5.62 -26.35
C ASP A 114 -4.95 -5.81 -27.73
N SER A 115 -5.78 -4.86 -28.11
CA SER A 115 -6.49 -4.88 -29.40
C SER A 115 -5.65 -4.38 -30.59
N HIS A 116 -4.41 -3.96 -30.36
CA HIS A 116 -3.51 -3.39 -31.37
C HIS A 116 -4.09 -2.22 -32.19
N LYS A 117 -5.13 -1.55 -31.69
CA LYS A 117 -5.81 -0.43 -32.40
C LYS A 117 -4.90 0.76 -32.68
N ILE A 118 -3.86 0.94 -31.89
CA ILE A 118 -2.87 2.00 -32.08
C ILE A 118 -1.60 1.52 -32.80
N GLY A 119 -1.63 0.31 -33.35
CA GLY A 119 -0.49 -0.30 -34.02
C GLY A 119 0.61 -0.77 -33.07
N LYS A 120 1.84 -0.87 -33.59
CA LYS A 120 3.00 -1.28 -32.80
C LYS A 120 3.45 -0.19 -31.85
N LEU A 121 3.54 -0.52 -30.58
CA LEU A 121 4.09 0.39 -29.56
C LEU A 121 5.59 0.60 -29.81
N MET A 122 6.02 1.85 -29.93
CA MET A 122 7.40 2.22 -30.22
C MET A 122 8.13 2.80 -29.01
N SER A 123 7.44 3.55 -28.18
CA SER A 123 7.98 4.11 -26.95
C SER A 123 6.87 4.41 -25.95
N VAL A 124 7.24 4.42 -24.69
CA VAL A 124 6.36 4.81 -23.57
C VAL A 124 7.09 5.79 -22.68
N ARG A 125 6.40 6.85 -22.30
CA ARG A 125 6.87 7.77 -21.27
C ARG A 125 5.78 7.91 -20.21
N VAL A 126 6.14 7.61 -18.97
CA VAL A 126 5.29 7.84 -17.79
C VAL A 126 5.96 8.92 -16.94
N ALA A 127 5.20 9.92 -16.54
CA ALA A 127 5.67 10.99 -15.69
C ALA A 127 4.62 11.28 -14.61
N VAL A 128 5.07 11.41 -13.40
CA VAL A 128 4.25 11.82 -12.26
C VAL A 128 5.03 12.84 -11.45
N SER A 129 4.36 13.84 -10.97
CA SER A 129 4.89 14.79 -10.00
C SER A 129 3.78 15.21 -9.04
N SER A 130 4.14 15.42 -7.78
CA SER A 130 3.19 15.83 -6.77
C SER A 130 3.89 16.73 -5.74
N TYR A 131 3.19 17.75 -5.24
CA TYR A 131 3.68 18.62 -4.21
C TYR A 131 3.31 18.03 -2.85
N VAL A 132 4.28 17.39 -2.22
CA VAL A 132 4.07 16.61 -0.98
C VAL A 132 3.47 17.41 0.18
N PRO A 133 3.83 18.69 0.41
CA PRO A 133 3.22 19.47 1.49
C PRO A 133 1.69 19.59 1.43
N ASP A 134 1.09 19.46 0.24
CA ASP A 134 -0.36 19.53 0.08
C ASP A 134 -1.07 18.18 0.30
N TRP A 135 -0.34 17.08 0.51
CA TRP A 135 -0.97 15.76 0.67
C TRP A 135 -1.80 15.65 1.94
N HIS A 136 -1.28 16.19 3.04
CA HIS A 136 -1.92 16.12 4.35
C HIS A 136 -1.83 17.49 5.05
N PRO A 137 -2.71 18.44 4.74
CA PRO A 137 -2.63 19.80 5.27
C PRO A 137 -2.79 19.87 6.81
N TYR A 138 -3.18 18.79 7.46
CA TYR A 138 -3.38 18.67 8.90
C TYR A 138 -2.14 18.16 9.67
N GLU A 139 -1.04 17.86 8.99
CA GLU A 139 0.21 17.40 9.62
C GLU A 139 1.45 17.92 8.87
N ASP A 140 2.60 17.99 9.56
CA ASP A 140 3.86 18.39 8.92
C ASP A 140 4.30 17.32 7.91
N PHE A 141 4.55 17.72 6.66
CA PHE A 141 4.98 16.81 5.61
C PHE A 141 6.32 16.13 5.90
N HIS A 142 7.20 16.72 6.73
CA HIS A 142 8.45 16.09 7.16
C HIS A 142 8.22 14.84 8.02
N ASP A 143 7.07 14.75 8.69
CA ASP A 143 6.68 13.60 9.50
C ASP A 143 5.99 12.50 8.69
N LEU A 144 5.59 12.79 7.45
CA LEU A 144 5.01 11.77 6.56
C LEU A 144 6.01 10.67 6.25
N TYR A 145 5.55 9.43 6.25
CA TYR A 145 6.39 8.28 5.89
C TYR A 145 7.06 8.45 4.52
N ALA A 146 6.38 9.10 3.57
CA ALA A 146 6.87 9.35 2.22
C ALA A 146 8.16 10.18 2.18
N CYS A 147 8.34 11.09 3.16
CA CYS A 147 9.52 11.95 3.30
C CYS A 147 10.59 11.36 4.22
N ARG A 148 10.33 10.20 4.83
CA ARG A 148 11.21 9.59 5.82
C ARG A 148 11.79 8.27 5.32
N SER A 149 13.09 8.24 5.06
CA SER A 149 13.80 7.04 4.58
C SER A 149 13.77 5.88 5.57
N ASP A 150 13.81 6.18 6.89
CA ASP A 150 13.72 5.19 7.97
C ASP A 150 12.35 4.48 8.02
N LEU A 151 11.29 5.13 7.54
CA LEU A 151 9.94 4.56 7.43
C LEU A 151 9.68 3.91 6.05
N GLY A 152 10.66 3.91 5.17
CA GLY A 152 10.51 3.36 3.83
C GLY A 152 10.02 4.35 2.80
N GLY A 153 10.13 5.64 3.07
CA GLY A 153 9.83 6.70 2.12
C GLY A 153 10.82 6.80 0.96
N GLY A 154 10.63 7.83 0.15
CA GLY A 154 11.37 8.11 -1.07
C GLY A 154 10.56 7.85 -2.33
N VAL A 155 10.88 8.58 -3.39
CA VAL A 155 10.09 8.64 -4.64
C VAL A 155 9.82 7.25 -5.22
N LEU A 156 10.82 6.40 -5.37
CA LEU A 156 10.65 5.06 -5.98
C LEU A 156 9.66 4.17 -5.23
N ARG A 157 9.60 4.25 -3.90
CA ARG A 157 8.67 3.46 -3.10
C ARG A 157 7.30 4.10 -3.02
N THR A 158 7.28 5.42 -2.91
CA THR A 158 6.03 6.18 -2.81
C THR A 158 5.25 6.13 -4.12
N GLU A 159 5.95 6.31 -5.26
CA GLU A 159 5.38 6.29 -6.61
C GLU A 159 5.50 4.91 -7.29
N SER A 160 5.52 3.84 -6.50
CA SER A 160 5.59 2.46 -7.03
C SER A 160 4.38 2.05 -7.87
N HIS A 161 3.27 2.81 -7.80
CA HIS A 161 2.12 2.61 -8.67
C HIS A 161 2.45 2.78 -10.15
N GLU A 162 3.29 3.76 -10.51
CA GLU A 162 3.70 4.02 -11.88
C GLU A 162 4.57 2.89 -12.41
N ILE A 163 5.48 2.40 -11.58
CA ILE A 163 6.32 1.24 -11.91
C ILE A 163 5.46 -0.01 -12.10
N ASP A 164 4.49 -0.22 -11.22
CA ASP A 164 3.54 -1.33 -11.30
C ASP A 164 2.68 -1.26 -12.57
N MET A 165 2.19 -0.07 -12.93
CA MET A 165 1.41 0.12 -14.15
C MET A 165 2.23 -0.12 -15.42
N ILE A 166 3.51 0.28 -15.44
CA ILE A 166 4.41 -0.01 -16.56
C ILE A 166 4.56 -1.52 -16.72
N ALA A 167 4.84 -2.23 -15.62
CA ALA A 167 4.96 -3.68 -15.64
C ALA A 167 3.66 -4.37 -16.07
N LEU A 168 2.50 -3.87 -15.63
CA LEU A 168 1.18 -4.41 -15.98
C LEU A 168 0.85 -4.23 -17.47
N LEU A 169 1.14 -3.06 -18.04
CA LEU A 169 0.70 -2.68 -19.38
C LEU A 169 1.71 -3.08 -20.48
N PHE A 170 2.99 -3.12 -20.16
CA PHE A 170 4.05 -3.28 -21.15
C PHE A 170 5.00 -4.45 -20.85
N GLY A 171 4.81 -5.15 -19.71
CA GLY A 171 5.71 -6.22 -19.28
C GLY A 171 6.92 -5.71 -18.50
N LEU A 172 7.76 -6.64 -18.08
CA LEU A 172 9.01 -6.31 -17.41
C LEU A 172 10.08 -5.91 -18.43
N PRO A 173 10.93 -4.91 -18.13
CA PRO A 173 12.01 -4.54 -19.02
C PRO A 173 13.06 -5.66 -19.10
N GLU A 174 13.65 -5.85 -20.28
CA GLU A 174 14.76 -6.77 -20.46
C GLU A 174 16.08 -6.24 -19.88
N GLN A 175 16.22 -4.91 -19.85
CA GLN A 175 17.36 -4.19 -19.27
C GLN A 175 16.89 -2.93 -18.54
N ILE A 176 17.57 -2.58 -17.45
CA ILE A 176 17.35 -1.37 -16.65
C ILE A 176 18.66 -0.60 -16.55
#